data_9925f66195f9604a9f60a23a7f4910ad
#
_entry.id   9925f66195f9604a9f60a23a7f4910ad
#
_cell.length_a   1.000
_cell.length_b   1.000
_cell.length_c   1.000
_cell.angle_alpha   90.00
_cell.angle_beta   90.00
_cell.angle_gamma   90.00
#
_symmetry.space_group_name_H-M   'P 1'
#
loop_
_entity.id
_entity.type
_entity.pdbx_description
1 polymer ?
#
loop_
_entity_poly.entity_id
_entity_poly.type
_entity_poly.pdbx_seq_one_letter_code
_entity_poly.pdbx_strand_id
1 'polypeptide(L)'
;DKTAFHDQLPTMDPPKHTDHRALLMRLITPMRLKENEDYMWELAEKQIDTFIDRGECEFMGAFAQPFAVLVVSDLLGVPTEDRIQFRKKLIRQEQEGAGVGGVDGAVEHSPLAWLYDTFSAYIEDRRRNPKDDILTGLAAATFPDGSVPEPLDVARIAANLFAAGQETTVRLLSYAFQLIGDRQDLQQRLRDDRSLIPNFVEECLRIEGPVKGDFRLAKKPTTVGGVDVPAGSFLYIANSAANRDARIFNNPGE
;
A
#
# COMPACT_ATOMS: atom_id res chain seq x y z
N ASP A 1 -7.38 -24.32 -4.73
CA ASP A 1 -8.45 -23.77 -3.90
C ASP A 1 -8.79 -22.37 -4.42
N LYS A 2 -9.93 -22.23 -5.12
CA LYS A 2 -10.38 -20.98 -5.74
C LYS A 2 -10.80 -19.90 -4.70
N THR A 3 -10.76 -20.22 -3.41
CA THR A 3 -11.22 -19.35 -2.31
C THR A 3 -10.15 -18.39 -1.79
N ALA A 4 -8.87 -18.64 -2.03
CA ALA A 4 -7.79 -17.82 -1.47
C ALA A 4 -7.79 -16.34 -1.95
N PHE A 5 -8.32 -16.05 -3.14
CA PHE A 5 -8.42 -14.68 -3.67
C PHE A 5 -9.63 -13.89 -3.11
N HIS A 6 -10.66 -14.59 -2.59
CA HIS A 6 -11.90 -13.97 -2.15
C HIS A 6 -11.91 -13.58 -0.66
N ASP A 7 -10.87 -13.94 0.09
CA ASP A 7 -10.76 -13.71 1.54
C ASP A 7 -9.76 -12.61 1.90
N GLN A 8 -9.62 -11.61 1.03
CA GLN A 8 -8.81 -10.43 1.31
C GLN A 8 -9.70 -9.29 1.80
N LEU A 9 -9.18 -8.44 2.69
CA LEU A 9 -9.93 -7.32 3.26
C LEU A 9 -10.68 -6.49 2.20
N PRO A 10 -10.10 -6.11 1.04
CA PRO A 10 -10.80 -5.33 0.01
C PRO A 10 -11.97 -6.07 -0.67
N THR A 11 -12.05 -7.41 -0.55
CA THR A 11 -13.08 -8.23 -1.17
C THR A 11 -14.14 -8.72 -0.18
N MET A 12 -13.97 -8.39 1.09
CA MET A 12 -14.93 -8.75 2.14
C MET A 12 -16.12 -7.78 2.17
N ASP A 13 -17.24 -8.27 2.71
CA ASP A 13 -18.41 -7.46 3.05
C ASP A 13 -18.66 -7.46 4.57
N PRO A 14 -19.41 -6.48 5.09
CA PRO A 14 -19.89 -6.53 6.47
C PRO A 14 -20.73 -7.80 6.76
N PRO A 15 -20.67 -8.38 7.97
CA PRO A 15 -19.88 -7.88 9.13
C PRO A 15 -18.38 -8.22 9.08
N LYS A 16 -17.97 -9.27 8.33
CA LYS A 16 -16.58 -9.75 8.27
C LYS A 16 -15.58 -8.63 7.92
N HIS A 17 -15.90 -7.79 6.93
CA HIS A 17 -15.08 -6.62 6.58
C HIS A 17 -14.86 -5.69 7.77
N THR A 18 -15.92 -5.39 8.53
CA THR A 18 -15.86 -4.45 9.66
C THR A 18 -14.91 -4.95 10.74
N ASP A 19 -15.00 -6.23 11.06
CA ASP A 19 -14.17 -6.87 12.09
C ASP A 19 -12.70 -6.92 11.70
N HIS A 20 -12.40 -7.32 10.45
CA HIS A 20 -11.03 -7.37 9.94
C HIS A 20 -10.44 -5.97 9.76
N ARG A 21 -11.24 -4.99 9.32
CA ARG A 21 -10.79 -3.60 9.23
C ARG A 21 -10.46 -3.01 10.59
N ALA A 22 -11.17 -3.40 11.64
CA ALA A 22 -10.86 -2.96 13.00
C ALA A 22 -9.46 -3.42 13.45
N LEU A 23 -9.02 -4.61 13.03
CA LEU A 23 -7.64 -5.09 13.27
C LEU A 23 -6.62 -4.24 12.50
N LEU A 24 -6.88 -3.94 11.23
CA LEU A 24 -6.02 -3.08 10.41
C LEU A 24 -5.81 -1.69 11.06
N MET A 25 -6.89 -1.09 11.57
CA MET A 25 -6.83 0.26 12.17
C MET A 25 -5.96 0.31 13.44
N ARG A 26 -5.65 -0.81 14.07
CA ARG A 26 -4.69 -0.88 15.18
C ARG A 26 -3.24 -0.71 14.73
N LEU A 27 -2.93 -1.03 13.47
CA LEU A 27 -1.58 -0.88 12.88
C LEU A 27 -1.30 0.55 12.43
N ILE A 28 -2.34 1.29 12.03
CA ILE A 28 -2.23 2.62 11.44
C ILE A 28 -2.81 3.65 12.41
N THR A 29 -2.14 3.86 13.54
CA THR A 29 -2.51 4.91 14.49
C THR A 29 -1.66 6.16 14.27
N PRO A 30 -2.17 7.38 14.61
CA PRO A 30 -1.38 8.61 14.50
C PRO A 30 -0.05 8.55 15.25
N MET A 31 -0.02 7.91 16.42
CA MET A 31 1.20 7.73 17.20
C MET A 31 2.22 6.87 16.43
N ARG A 32 1.78 5.76 15.87
CA ARG A 32 2.62 4.86 15.07
C ARG A 32 3.17 5.52 13.81
N LEU A 33 2.35 6.29 13.12
CA LEU A 33 2.78 7.04 11.94
C LEU A 33 3.86 8.07 12.31
N LYS A 34 3.72 8.70 13.48
CA LYS A 34 4.73 9.65 13.96
C LYS A 34 6.04 8.97 14.37
N GLU A 35 6.00 7.82 15.05
CA GLU A 35 7.19 7.03 15.37
C GLU A 35 7.91 6.56 14.10
N ASN A 36 7.15 6.18 13.08
CA ASN A 36 7.72 5.76 11.79
C ASN A 36 8.31 6.93 10.99
N GLU A 37 7.90 8.18 11.27
CA GLU A 37 8.40 9.37 10.55
C GLU A 37 9.91 9.56 10.73
N ASP A 38 10.42 9.45 11.94
CA ASP A 38 11.86 9.58 12.22
C ASP A 38 12.67 8.51 11.45
N TYR A 39 12.16 7.28 11.43
CA TYR A 39 12.75 6.22 10.64
C TYR A 39 12.72 6.52 9.14
N MET A 40 11.64 7.09 8.62
CA MET A 40 11.53 7.48 7.20
C MET A 40 12.57 8.52 6.82
N TRP A 41 12.81 9.51 7.67
CA TRP A 41 13.84 10.53 7.44
C TRP A 41 15.24 9.91 7.40
N GLU A 42 15.63 9.13 8.41
CA GLU A 42 16.91 8.43 8.43
C GLU A 42 17.11 7.52 7.21
N LEU A 43 16.06 6.79 6.84
CA LEU A 43 16.12 5.89 5.69
C LEU A 43 16.30 6.67 4.39
N ALA A 44 15.58 7.77 4.20
CA ALA A 44 15.69 8.61 3.02
C ALA A 44 17.11 9.16 2.87
N GLU A 45 17.70 9.70 3.94
CA GLU A 45 19.08 10.19 3.95
C GLU A 45 20.07 9.08 3.59
N LYS A 46 20.01 7.94 4.29
CA LYS A 46 20.89 6.79 4.02
C LYS A 46 20.81 6.30 2.58
N GLN A 47 19.63 6.33 1.98
CA GLN A 47 19.49 5.92 0.58
C GLN A 47 20.05 6.94 -0.40
N ILE A 48 19.84 8.23 -0.15
CA ILE A 48 20.41 9.31 -0.96
C ILE A 48 21.93 9.24 -0.94
N ASP A 49 22.53 8.98 0.24
CA ASP A 49 23.98 8.85 0.40
C ASP A 49 24.57 7.74 -0.48
N THR A 50 23.80 6.72 -0.87
CA THR A 50 24.31 5.64 -1.74
C THR A 50 24.59 6.09 -3.17
N PHE A 51 24.07 7.21 -3.62
CA PHE A 51 24.20 7.69 -4.99
C PHE A 51 24.51 9.20 -5.13
N ILE A 52 24.50 9.97 -4.05
CA ILE A 52 24.69 11.43 -4.11
C ILE A 52 26.01 11.81 -4.78
N ASP A 53 27.10 11.10 -4.50
CA ASP A 53 28.42 11.36 -5.05
C ASP A 53 28.51 11.08 -6.57
N ARG A 54 27.61 10.24 -7.09
CA ARG A 54 27.53 9.96 -8.53
C ARG A 54 26.81 11.04 -9.32
N GLY A 55 26.04 11.90 -8.63
CA GLY A 55 25.25 12.97 -9.25
C GLY A 55 24.04 12.49 -10.05
N GLU A 56 23.83 11.17 -10.18
CA GLU A 56 22.71 10.56 -10.90
C GLU A 56 22.30 9.21 -10.29
N CYS A 57 21.05 8.82 -10.47
CA CYS A 57 20.57 7.49 -10.13
C CYS A 57 19.39 7.06 -11.03
N GLU A 58 19.16 5.75 -11.12
CA GLU A 58 17.88 5.22 -11.56
C GLU A 58 16.94 5.26 -10.35
N PHE A 59 16.00 6.20 -10.33
CA PHE A 59 15.26 6.60 -9.13
C PHE A 59 14.41 5.47 -8.55
N MET A 60 13.75 4.67 -9.39
CA MET A 60 12.83 3.63 -8.91
C MET A 60 13.57 2.55 -8.13
N GLY A 61 14.63 1.98 -8.69
CA GLY A 61 15.39 0.90 -8.07
C GLY A 61 16.38 1.37 -6.99
N ALA A 62 16.93 2.59 -7.13
CA ALA A 62 17.87 3.14 -6.17
C ALA A 62 17.20 3.77 -4.95
N PHE A 63 16.00 4.34 -5.11
CA PHE A 63 15.32 5.07 -4.03
C PHE A 63 13.89 4.59 -3.77
N ALA A 64 12.96 4.73 -4.74
CA ALA A 64 11.52 4.60 -4.45
C ALA A 64 11.11 3.20 -3.97
N GLN A 65 11.56 2.14 -4.66
CA GLN A 65 11.25 0.76 -4.28
C GLN A 65 11.84 0.38 -2.92
N PRO A 66 13.17 0.52 -2.68
CA PRO A 66 13.72 0.17 -1.37
C PRO A 66 13.14 1.03 -0.25
N PHE A 67 12.86 2.30 -0.49
CA PHE A 67 12.23 3.18 0.50
C PHE A 67 10.84 2.65 0.90
N ALA A 68 9.95 2.43 -0.06
CA ALA A 68 8.59 1.97 0.22
C ALA A 68 8.57 0.61 0.94
N VAL A 69 9.39 -0.35 0.48
CA VAL A 69 9.50 -1.67 1.11
C VAL A 69 9.98 -1.59 2.55
N LEU A 70 11.03 -0.81 2.80
CA LEU A 70 11.62 -0.72 4.14
C LEU A 70 10.73 0.07 5.11
N VAL A 71 10.07 1.12 4.65
CA VAL A 71 9.10 1.88 5.45
C VAL A 71 7.92 1.02 5.87
N VAL A 72 7.30 0.28 4.94
CA VAL A 72 6.17 -0.57 5.28
C VAL A 72 6.59 -1.77 6.12
N SER A 73 7.80 -2.30 5.92
CA SER A 73 8.36 -3.36 6.76
C SER A 73 8.56 -2.89 8.19
N ASP A 74 9.05 -1.66 8.39
CA ASP A 74 9.20 -1.05 9.71
C ASP A 74 7.84 -0.83 10.37
N LEU A 75 6.90 -0.23 9.64
CA LEU A 75 5.53 -0.01 10.13
C LEU A 75 4.86 -1.30 10.60
N LEU A 76 5.11 -2.42 9.93
CA LEU A 76 4.59 -3.74 10.29
C LEU A 76 5.42 -4.47 11.35
N GLY A 77 6.55 -3.92 11.76
CA GLY A 77 7.43 -4.55 12.75
C GLY A 77 8.18 -5.78 12.21
N VAL A 78 8.41 -5.86 10.89
CA VAL A 78 9.26 -6.90 10.31
C VAL A 78 10.65 -6.80 10.91
N PRO A 79 11.23 -7.90 11.44
CA PRO A 79 12.58 -7.91 11.99
C PRO A 79 13.60 -7.34 11.01
N THR A 80 14.54 -6.55 11.51
CA THR A 80 15.52 -5.84 10.67
C THR A 80 16.35 -6.80 9.81
N GLU A 81 16.69 -7.96 10.35
CA GLU A 81 17.41 -9.05 9.68
C GLU A 81 16.65 -9.61 8.47
N ASP A 82 15.32 -9.58 8.50
CA ASP A 82 14.46 -10.12 7.44
C ASP A 82 14.13 -9.10 6.34
N ARG A 83 14.25 -7.79 6.62
CA ARG A 83 13.87 -6.72 5.68
C ARG A 83 14.63 -6.79 4.36
N ILE A 84 15.89 -7.19 4.38
CA ILE A 84 16.71 -7.40 3.17
C ILE A 84 16.16 -8.55 2.33
N GLN A 85 15.69 -9.61 2.98
CA GLN A 85 15.08 -10.75 2.27
C GLN A 85 13.74 -10.39 1.64
N PHE A 86 12.93 -9.59 2.33
CA PHE A 86 11.69 -9.04 1.77
C PHE A 86 11.97 -8.27 0.48
N ARG A 87 12.93 -7.34 0.52
CA ARG A 87 13.35 -6.58 -0.66
C ARG A 87 13.80 -7.49 -1.81
N LYS A 88 14.67 -8.47 -1.54
CA LYS A 88 15.18 -9.39 -2.59
C LYS A 88 14.07 -10.22 -3.23
N LYS A 89 13.14 -10.74 -2.43
CA LYS A 89 12.01 -11.53 -2.94
C LYS A 89 11.09 -10.72 -3.84
N LEU A 90 10.81 -9.47 -3.46
CA LEU A 90 9.95 -8.59 -4.25
C LEU A 90 10.58 -8.24 -5.61
N ILE A 91 11.85 -7.84 -5.62
CA ILE A 91 12.58 -7.55 -6.88
C ILE A 91 12.56 -8.77 -7.80
N ARG A 92 12.77 -9.97 -7.25
CA ARG A 92 12.74 -11.21 -8.02
C ARG A 92 11.37 -11.49 -8.62
N GLN A 93 10.29 -11.30 -7.87
CA GLN A 93 8.92 -11.49 -8.36
C GLN A 93 8.56 -10.53 -9.49
N GLU A 94 9.00 -9.27 -9.41
CA GLU A 94 8.83 -8.29 -10.49
C GLU A 94 9.57 -8.70 -11.76
N GLN A 95 10.80 -9.20 -11.64
CA GLN A 95 11.61 -9.66 -12.76
C GLN A 95 11.06 -10.94 -13.42
N GLU A 96 10.46 -11.84 -12.64
CA GLU A 96 9.85 -13.09 -13.11
C GLU A 96 8.46 -12.88 -13.73
N GLY A 97 7.97 -11.62 -13.81
CA GLY A 97 6.68 -11.29 -14.42
C GLY A 97 5.47 -11.78 -13.63
N ALA A 98 5.64 -12.05 -12.34
CA ALA A 98 4.56 -12.43 -11.41
C ALA A 98 3.63 -11.25 -11.07
N GLY A 99 3.58 -10.24 -11.94
CA GLY A 99 2.60 -9.15 -11.88
C GLY A 99 1.19 -9.71 -12.11
N VAL A 100 0.23 -9.15 -11.39
CA VAL A 100 -1.22 -9.41 -11.52
C VAL A 100 -1.65 -9.16 -12.96
N GLY A 101 -1.64 -10.17 -13.84
CA GLY A 101 -2.06 -9.98 -15.24
C GLY A 101 -1.62 -11.01 -16.27
N GLY A 102 -1.24 -12.20 -15.90
CA GLY A 102 -1.09 -13.30 -16.87
C GLY A 102 -2.45 -13.71 -17.42
N VAL A 103 -2.68 -13.46 -18.72
CA VAL A 103 -3.97 -13.73 -19.40
C VAL A 103 -4.16 -15.24 -19.73
N ASP A 104 -3.14 -16.06 -19.56
CA ASP A 104 -3.20 -17.49 -19.84
C ASP A 104 -2.43 -18.29 -18.78
N GLY A 105 -3.14 -19.06 -18.01
CA GLY A 105 -2.58 -20.05 -17.11
C GLY A 105 -3.11 -19.93 -15.67
N ALA A 106 -3.35 -21.07 -15.06
CA ALA A 106 -3.68 -21.16 -13.65
C ALA A 106 -2.65 -20.36 -12.85
N VAL A 107 -3.10 -19.39 -12.05
CA VAL A 107 -2.26 -18.70 -11.07
C VAL A 107 -1.89 -19.74 -10.01
N GLU A 108 -0.83 -20.51 -10.27
CA GLU A 108 -0.39 -21.59 -9.38
C GLU A 108 0.12 -21.05 -8.04
N HIS A 109 0.55 -19.78 -7.99
CA HIS A 109 1.00 -19.16 -6.73
C HIS A 109 0.54 -17.70 -6.69
N SER A 110 -0.30 -17.38 -5.71
CA SER A 110 -0.59 -15.96 -5.39
C SER A 110 0.72 -15.22 -5.09
N PRO A 111 0.98 -14.06 -5.68
CA PRO A 111 2.15 -13.23 -5.32
C PRO A 111 2.24 -12.93 -3.83
N LEU A 112 1.11 -13.04 -3.12
CA LEU A 112 1.00 -12.83 -1.68
C LEU A 112 1.19 -14.11 -0.84
N ALA A 113 1.24 -15.30 -1.45
CA ALA A 113 1.29 -16.55 -0.68
C ALA A 113 2.46 -16.61 0.29
N TRP A 114 3.66 -16.21 -0.15
CA TRP A 114 4.83 -16.16 0.71
C TRP A 114 4.72 -15.12 1.83
N LEU A 115 4.00 -14.02 1.61
CA LEU A 115 3.71 -13.03 2.66
C LEU A 115 2.77 -13.62 3.71
N TYR A 116 1.74 -14.36 3.29
CA TYR A 116 0.84 -15.03 4.23
C TYR A 116 1.58 -16.03 5.10
N ASP A 117 2.42 -16.87 4.52
CA ASP A 117 3.24 -17.84 5.26
C ASP A 117 4.20 -17.13 6.24
N THR A 118 4.88 -16.09 5.76
CA THR A 118 5.85 -15.35 6.58
C THR A 118 5.18 -14.62 7.73
N PHE A 119 4.08 -13.89 7.47
CA PHE A 119 3.36 -13.19 8.54
C PHE A 119 2.65 -14.16 9.48
N SER A 120 2.14 -15.30 9.00
CA SER A 120 1.58 -16.32 9.88
C SER A 120 2.63 -16.85 10.86
N ALA A 121 3.84 -17.12 10.38
CA ALA A 121 4.94 -17.56 11.24
C ALA A 121 5.33 -16.49 12.29
N TYR A 122 5.35 -15.21 11.93
CA TYR A 122 5.57 -14.13 12.90
C TYR A 122 4.45 -14.06 13.94
N ILE A 123 3.19 -14.14 13.53
CA ILE A 123 2.05 -14.09 14.46
C ILE A 123 2.07 -15.28 15.42
N GLU A 124 2.33 -16.47 14.93
CA GLU A 124 2.45 -17.67 15.78
C GLU A 124 3.63 -17.57 16.75
N ASP A 125 4.79 -17.05 16.29
CA ASP A 125 5.93 -16.82 17.19
C ASP A 125 5.58 -15.81 18.28
N ARG A 126 4.96 -14.68 17.94
CA ARG A 126 4.59 -13.64 18.90
C ARG A 126 3.50 -14.07 19.87
N ARG A 127 2.63 -14.99 19.51
CA ARG A 127 1.68 -15.61 20.45
C ARG A 127 2.38 -16.48 21.49
N ARG A 128 3.47 -17.14 21.11
CA ARG A 128 4.27 -17.99 22.01
C ARG A 128 5.34 -17.21 22.77
N ASN A 129 5.96 -16.24 22.10
CA ASN A 129 7.09 -15.48 22.58
C ASN A 129 6.82 -13.97 22.35
N PRO A 130 5.98 -13.33 23.20
CA PRO A 130 5.68 -11.90 23.07
C PRO A 130 6.95 -11.05 23.15
N LYS A 131 7.04 -10.01 22.29
CA LYS A 131 8.10 -9.00 22.28
C LYS A 131 7.47 -7.61 22.40
N ASP A 132 8.29 -6.60 22.64
CA ASP A 132 7.84 -5.20 22.58
C ASP A 132 7.87 -4.74 21.12
N ASP A 133 6.91 -5.23 20.32
CA ASP A 133 6.80 -4.91 18.90
C ASP A 133 5.34 -4.93 18.41
N ILE A 134 5.14 -4.41 17.21
CA ILE A 134 3.84 -4.30 16.55
C ILE A 134 3.22 -5.68 16.30
N LEU A 135 4.05 -6.63 15.90
CA LEU A 135 3.60 -7.99 15.60
C LEU A 135 3.01 -8.64 16.83
N THR A 136 3.56 -8.39 18.03
CA THR A 136 2.98 -8.85 19.30
C THR A 136 1.60 -8.23 19.54
N GLY A 137 1.48 -6.90 19.36
CA GLY A 137 0.19 -6.22 19.47
C GLY A 137 -0.85 -6.76 18.51
N LEU A 138 -0.43 -7.08 17.29
CA LEU A 138 -1.30 -7.66 16.27
C LEU A 138 -1.65 -9.12 16.59
N ALA A 139 -0.69 -9.91 17.08
CA ALA A 139 -0.88 -11.30 17.47
C ALA A 139 -1.84 -11.47 18.66
N ALA A 140 -1.85 -10.47 19.55
CA ALA A 140 -2.74 -10.40 20.72
C ALA A 140 -4.09 -9.72 20.42
N ALA A 141 -4.29 -9.20 19.21
CA ALA A 141 -5.52 -8.51 18.85
C ALA A 141 -6.72 -9.45 18.85
N THR A 142 -7.88 -8.93 19.26
CA THR A 142 -9.17 -9.62 19.24
C THR A 142 -10.15 -8.89 18.33
N PHE A 143 -11.12 -9.62 17.79
CA PHE A 143 -12.29 -9.03 17.18
C PHE A 143 -13.15 -8.24 18.18
N PRO A 144 -14.11 -7.42 17.73
CA PRO A 144 -14.96 -6.63 18.61
C PRO A 144 -15.78 -7.48 19.60
N ASP A 145 -16.10 -8.72 19.25
CA ASP A 145 -16.82 -9.68 20.10
C ASP A 145 -15.91 -10.37 21.13
N GLY A 146 -14.60 -10.06 21.16
CA GLY A 146 -13.61 -10.65 22.04
C GLY A 146 -13.00 -11.96 21.55
N SER A 147 -13.46 -12.50 20.43
CA SER A 147 -12.85 -13.71 19.85
C SER A 147 -11.44 -13.43 19.30
N VAL A 148 -10.60 -14.46 19.32
CA VAL A 148 -9.22 -14.39 18.82
C VAL A 148 -9.19 -14.80 17.36
N PRO A 149 -8.71 -13.93 16.44
CA PRO A 149 -8.60 -14.28 15.03
C PRO A 149 -7.63 -15.46 14.82
N GLU A 150 -7.86 -16.23 13.77
CA GLU A 150 -6.88 -17.21 13.32
C GLU A 150 -5.58 -16.52 12.87
N PRO A 151 -4.40 -17.14 13.05
CA PRO A 151 -3.12 -16.55 12.61
C PRO A 151 -3.14 -16.10 11.15
N LEU A 152 -3.75 -16.89 10.29
CA LEU A 152 -3.86 -16.59 8.85
C LEU A 152 -4.72 -15.34 8.59
N ASP A 153 -5.78 -15.08 9.33
CA ASP A 153 -6.61 -13.88 9.16
C ASP A 153 -5.82 -12.61 9.49
N VAL A 154 -5.02 -12.68 10.55
CA VAL A 154 -4.13 -11.60 10.96
C VAL A 154 -3.01 -11.41 9.94
N ALA A 155 -2.41 -12.49 9.47
CA ALA A 155 -1.36 -12.49 8.46
C ALA A 155 -1.85 -11.88 7.12
N ARG A 156 -3.07 -12.17 6.71
CA ARG A 156 -3.70 -11.57 5.52
C ARG A 156 -3.82 -10.06 5.63
N ILE A 157 -4.15 -9.53 6.81
CA ILE A 157 -4.24 -8.09 7.05
C ILE A 157 -2.87 -7.44 6.90
N ALA A 158 -1.84 -8.00 7.54
CA ALA A 158 -0.47 -7.50 7.44
C ALA A 158 0.07 -7.57 6.01
N ALA A 159 -0.13 -8.69 5.33
CA ALA A 159 0.29 -8.89 3.95
C ALA A 159 -0.41 -7.93 2.97
N ASN A 160 -1.72 -7.70 3.15
CA ASN A 160 -2.46 -6.73 2.34
C ASN A 160 -1.96 -5.30 2.57
N LEU A 161 -1.68 -4.91 3.81
CA LEU A 161 -1.11 -3.59 4.10
C LEU A 161 0.28 -3.44 3.47
N PHE A 162 1.10 -4.49 3.58
CA PHE A 162 2.42 -4.51 2.96
C PHE A 162 2.35 -4.31 1.44
N ALA A 163 1.52 -5.10 0.75
CA ALA A 163 1.36 -5.02 -0.69
C ALA A 163 0.79 -3.66 -1.13
N ALA A 164 -0.24 -3.16 -0.43
CA ALA A 164 -0.86 -1.88 -0.75
C ALA A 164 0.07 -0.69 -0.53
N GLY A 165 0.91 -0.72 0.50
CA GLY A 165 1.81 0.38 0.85
C GLY A 165 3.03 0.48 -0.06
N GLN A 166 3.42 -0.60 -0.73
CA GLN A 166 4.62 -0.63 -1.55
C GLN A 166 4.41 0.01 -2.92
N GLU A 167 3.61 -0.60 -3.79
CA GLU A 167 3.51 -0.22 -5.19
C GLU A 167 2.92 1.18 -5.37
N THR A 168 1.91 1.53 -4.60
CA THR A 168 1.26 2.84 -4.67
C THR A 168 2.22 3.96 -4.29
N THR A 169 3.04 3.75 -3.25
CA THR A 169 4.05 4.73 -2.82
C THR A 169 5.15 4.90 -3.86
N VAL A 170 5.65 3.81 -4.44
CA VAL A 170 6.65 3.87 -5.53
C VAL A 170 6.14 4.68 -6.71
N ARG A 171 4.92 4.43 -7.15
CA ARG A 171 4.32 5.15 -8.29
C ARG A 171 4.16 6.64 -8.00
N LEU A 172 3.67 7.00 -6.82
CA LEU A 172 3.51 8.40 -6.42
C LEU A 172 4.86 9.11 -6.35
N LEU A 173 5.86 8.52 -5.70
CA LEU A 173 7.21 9.08 -5.62
C LEU A 173 7.82 9.28 -7.02
N SER A 174 7.70 8.27 -7.90
CA SER A 174 8.23 8.34 -9.25
C SER A 174 7.60 9.48 -10.04
N TYR A 175 6.29 9.64 -9.97
CA TYR A 175 5.61 10.76 -10.64
C TYR A 175 6.00 12.12 -10.05
N ALA A 176 5.99 12.24 -8.72
CA ALA A 176 6.35 13.51 -8.06
C ALA A 176 7.78 13.95 -8.40
N PHE A 177 8.74 13.02 -8.39
CA PHE A 177 10.13 13.33 -8.71
C PHE A 177 10.35 13.57 -10.21
N GLN A 178 9.64 12.89 -11.09
CA GLN A 178 9.63 13.22 -12.51
C GLN A 178 9.13 14.65 -12.71
N LEU A 179 8.01 15.03 -12.11
CA LEU A 179 7.42 16.36 -12.26
C LEU A 179 8.35 17.47 -11.78
N ILE A 180 9.00 17.33 -10.62
CA ILE A 180 9.97 18.33 -10.15
C ILE A 180 11.29 18.31 -10.94
N GLY A 181 11.63 17.20 -11.56
CA GLY A 181 12.76 17.10 -12.50
C GLY A 181 12.50 17.87 -13.79
N ASP A 182 11.29 17.74 -14.34
CA ASP A 182 10.87 18.42 -15.56
C ASP A 182 10.55 19.91 -15.34
N ARG A 183 10.18 20.31 -14.12
CA ARG A 183 9.73 21.65 -13.73
C ARG A 183 10.69 22.30 -12.73
N GLN A 184 11.77 22.89 -13.24
CA GLN A 184 12.77 23.57 -12.41
C GLN A 184 12.20 24.76 -11.61
N ASP A 185 11.20 25.46 -12.16
CA ASP A 185 10.47 26.52 -11.48
C ASP A 185 9.72 25.99 -10.24
N LEU A 186 9.05 24.86 -10.38
CA LEU A 186 8.36 24.18 -9.28
C LEU A 186 9.35 23.68 -8.23
N GLN A 187 10.45 23.06 -8.67
CA GLN A 187 11.52 22.60 -7.78
C GLN A 187 12.05 23.76 -6.92
N GLN A 188 12.31 24.93 -7.53
CA GLN A 188 12.80 26.10 -6.80
C GLN A 188 11.76 26.63 -5.80
N ARG A 189 10.50 26.72 -6.20
CA ARG A 189 9.40 27.15 -5.31
C ARG A 189 9.29 26.24 -4.07
N LEU A 190 9.38 24.92 -4.25
CA LEU A 190 9.32 23.96 -3.13
C LEU A 190 10.55 24.05 -2.20
N ARG A 191 11.71 24.47 -2.71
CA ARG A 191 12.90 24.75 -1.91
C ARG A 191 12.77 26.06 -1.10
N ASP A 192 12.22 27.08 -1.72
CA ASP A 192 12.04 28.41 -1.12
C ASP A 192 10.94 28.41 -0.04
N ASP A 193 9.88 27.61 -0.26
CA ASP A 193 8.79 27.46 0.67
C ASP A 193 8.34 26.00 0.82
N ARG A 194 8.89 25.32 1.82
CA ARG A 194 8.58 23.91 2.12
C ARG A 194 7.14 23.69 2.59
N SER A 195 6.42 24.73 3.02
CA SER A 195 5.01 24.61 3.40
C SER A 195 4.09 24.25 2.21
N LEU A 196 4.59 24.40 0.99
CA LEU A 196 3.89 24.00 -0.24
C LEU A 196 3.95 22.47 -0.51
N ILE A 197 4.86 21.74 0.15
CA ILE A 197 5.07 20.30 -0.14
C ILE A 197 3.80 19.47 0.10
N PRO A 198 3.03 19.64 1.19
CA PRO A 198 1.78 18.89 1.36
C PRO A 198 0.80 19.08 0.21
N ASN A 199 0.56 20.32 -0.20
CA ASN A 199 -0.33 20.61 -1.33
C ASN A 199 0.21 20.08 -2.66
N PHE A 200 1.53 20.11 -2.87
CA PHE A 200 2.16 19.50 -4.03
C PHE A 200 1.91 17.98 -4.08
N VAL A 201 2.03 17.28 -2.96
CA VAL A 201 1.75 15.84 -2.88
C VAL A 201 0.29 15.55 -3.18
N GLU A 202 -0.65 16.32 -2.62
CA GLU A 202 -2.09 16.19 -2.91
C GLU A 202 -2.40 16.41 -4.39
N GLU A 203 -1.77 17.40 -5.04
CA GLU A 203 -1.92 17.62 -6.48
C GLU A 203 -1.32 16.48 -7.32
N CYS A 204 -0.18 15.92 -6.92
CA CYS A 204 0.33 14.70 -7.56
C CYS A 204 -0.66 13.54 -7.46
N LEU A 205 -1.28 13.34 -6.30
CA LEU A 205 -2.32 12.33 -6.09
C LEU A 205 -3.58 12.61 -6.92
N ARG A 206 -3.98 13.88 -7.06
CA ARG A 206 -5.12 14.28 -7.88
C ARG A 206 -4.89 13.98 -9.36
N ILE A 207 -3.76 14.46 -9.91
CA ILE A 207 -3.47 14.36 -11.34
C ILE A 207 -3.06 12.95 -11.74
N GLU A 208 -2.15 12.32 -11.00
CA GLU A 208 -1.57 11.02 -11.36
C GLU A 208 -1.59 10.03 -10.19
N GLY A 209 -2.70 10.01 -9.43
CA GLY A 209 -2.88 9.06 -8.34
C GLY A 209 -2.64 7.62 -8.80
N PRO A 210 -1.93 6.80 -8.01
CA PRO A 210 -1.54 5.45 -8.41
C PRO A 210 -2.73 4.50 -8.59
N VAL A 211 -3.86 4.76 -7.90
CA VAL A 211 -5.10 3.98 -8.02
C VAL A 211 -6.07 4.72 -8.93
N LYS A 212 -6.13 4.31 -10.20
CA LYS A 212 -6.99 4.96 -11.20
C LYS A 212 -8.47 4.74 -10.98
N GLY A 213 -8.83 3.66 -10.32
CA GLY A 213 -10.21 3.35 -9.96
C GLY A 213 -10.36 1.98 -9.33
N ASP A 214 -11.56 1.71 -8.84
CA ASP A 214 -11.92 0.49 -8.13
C ASP A 214 -13.12 -0.19 -8.75
N PHE A 215 -13.20 -1.51 -8.61
CA PHE A 215 -14.37 -2.27 -9.04
C PHE A 215 -15.30 -2.59 -7.87
N ARG A 216 -16.59 -2.59 -8.15
CA ARG A 216 -17.65 -3.07 -7.26
C ARG A 216 -18.55 -4.04 -8.00
N LEU A 217 -19.04 -5.06 -7.30
CA LEU A 217 -20.04 -5.99 -7.80
C LEU A 217 -21.39 -5.67 -7.16
N ALA A 218 -22.40 -5.38 -7.97
CA ALA A 218 -23.76 -5.21 -7.48
C ALA A 218 -24.33 -6.57 -7.05
N LYS A 219 -24.46 -6.83 -5.76
CA LYS A 219 -25.01 -8.09 -5.23
C LYS A 219 -26.53 -8.18 -5.30
N LYS A 220 -27.20 -7.05 -5.41
CA LYS A 220 -28.65 -6.91 -5.58
C LYS A 220 -28.94 -5.77 -6.55
N PRO A 221 -30.13 -5.75 -7.19
CA PRO A 221 -30.54 -4.61 -8.01
C PRO A 221 -30.46 -3.31 -7.19
N THR A 222 -29.92 -2.27 -7.78
CA THR A 222 -29.76 -0.95 -7.15
C THR A 222 -29.87 0.15 -8.21
N THR A 223 -29.94 1.40 -7.79
CA THR A 223 -29.95 2.56 -8.69
C THR A 223 -28.78 3.48 -8.32
N VAL A 224 -27.99 3.92 -9.30
CA VAL A 224 -26.86 4.82 -9.13
C VAL A 224 -27.04 6.00 -10.10
N GLY A 225 -27.14 7.23 -9.57
CA GLY A 225 -27.31 8.44 -10.38
C GLY A 225 -28.57 8.40 -11.28
N GLY A 226 -29.62 7.72 -10.87
CA GLY A 226 -30.86 7.56 -11.65
C GLY A 226 -30.82 6.43 -12.69
N VAL A 227 -29.73 5.68 -12.77
CA VAL A 227 -29.57 4.53 -13.68
C VAL A 227 -29.75 3.23 -12.90
N ASP A 228 -30.65 2.36 -13.39
CA ASP A 228 -30.85 1.06 -12.78
C ASP A 228 -29.70 0.11 -13.08
N VAL A 229 -29.20 -0.53 -12.04
CA VAL A 229 -28.06 -1.44 -12.07
C VAL A 229 -28.54 -2.83 -11.63
N PRO A 230 -28.62 -3.81 -12.54
CA PRO A 230 -29.00 -5.19 -12.21
C PRO A 230 -27.99 -5.84 -11.23
N ALA A 231 -28.47 -6.82 -10.47
CA ALA A 231 -27.57 -7.70 -9.71
C ALA A 231 -26.58 -8.41 -10.67
N GLY A 232 -25.34 -8.60 -10.23
CA GLY A 232 -24.28 -9.18 -11.05
C GLY A 232 -23.52 -8.19 -11.93
N SER A 233 -23.93 -6.92 -11.97
CA SER A 233 -23.22 -5.88 -12.73
C SER A 233 -21.91 -5.49 -12.05
N PHE A 234 -20.85 -5.34 -12.86
CA PHE A 234 -19.62 -4.69 -12.42
C PHE A 234 -19.71 -3.19 -12.60
N LEU A 235 -19.37 -2.45 -11.54
CA LEU A 235 -19.27 -1.00 -11.54
C LEU A 235 -17.81 -0.61 -11.40
N TYR A 236 -17.35 0.29 -12.24
CA TYR A 236 -16.03 0.90 -12.14
C TYR A 236 -16.14 2.29 -11.52
N ILE A 237 -15.52 2.49 -10.37
CA ILE A 237 -15.40 3.81 -9.72
C ILE A 237 -14.16 4.49 -10.27
N ALA A 238 -14.34 5.39 -11.22
CA ALA A 238 -13.27 6.04 -11.96
C ALA A 238 -12.66 7.22 -11.17
N ASN A 239 -11.80 6.93 -10.18
CA ASN A 239 -11.17 7.93 -9.29
C ASN A 239 -10.41 8.99 -10.11
N SER A 240 -9.62 8.59 -11.09
CA SER A 240 -8.86 9.51 -11.94
C SER A 240 -9.74 10.42 -12.80
N ALA A 241 -10.92 9.97 -13.21
CA ALA A 241 -11.88 10.82 -13.91
C ALA A 241 -12.55 11.83 -12.96
N ALA A 242 -12.91 11.40 -11.75
CA ALA A 242 -13.46 12.28 -10.72
C ALA A 242 -12.46 13.38 -10.33
N ASN A 243 -11.18 13.05 -10.21
CA ASN A 243 -10.10 13.99 -9.89
C ASN A 243 -9.81 15.02 -11.01
N ARG A 244 -10.37 14.81 -12.20
CA ARG A 244 -10.26 15.71 -13.36
C ARG A 244 -11.59 16.26 -13.81
N ASP A 245 -12.61 16.27 -12.95
CA ASP A 245 -13.91 16.81 -13.27
C ASP A 245 -13.89 18.34 -13.31
N ALA A 246 -14.05 18.92 -14.51
CA ALA A 246 -14.07 20.36 -14.72
C ALA A 246 -15.21 21.10 -14.00
N ARG A 247 -16.20 20.38 -13.49
CA ARG A 247 -17.27 20.97 -12.65
C ARG A 247 -16.77 21.29 -11.24
N ILE A 248 -15.69 20.66 -10.79
CA ILE A 248 -15.11 20.78 -9.45
C ILE A 248 -13.75 21.46 -9.47
N PHE A 249 -12.89 21.12 -10.44
CA PHE A 249 -11.53 21.62 -10.56
C PHE A 249 -11.39 22.60 -11.70
N ASN A 250 -10.77 23.76 -11.47
CA ASN A 250 -10.38 24.67 -12.53
C ASN A 250 -9.13 24.09 -13.22
N ASN A 251 -9.12 24.09 -14.58
CA ASN A 251 -8.02 23.54 -15.37
C ASN A 251 -7.60 22.13 -14.93
N PRO A 252 -8.51 21.15 -14.87
CA PRO A 252 -8.30 19.89 -14.16
C PRO A 252 -7.18 19.01 -14.76
N GLY A 253 -6.65 19.35 -15.91
CA GLY A 253 -5.55 18.67 -16.57
C GLY A 253 -4.15 19.25 -16.30
N GLU A 254 -4.11 20.38 -15.58
CA GLU A 254 -2.87 21.12 -15.29
C GLU A 254 -2.38 20.84 -13.87
#